data_4f0b28a87fe8d5e426c713fee086d491
#
_entry.id   4f0b28a87fe8d5e426c713fee086d491
#
_cell.length_a   1.000
_cell.length_b   1.000
_cell.length_c   1.000
_cell.angle_alpha   90.00
_cell.angle_beta   90.00
_cell.angle_gamma   90.00
#
_symmetry.space_group_name_H-M   'P 1'
#
loop_
_entity.id
_entity.type
_entity.pdbx_description
1 polymer ?
#
loop_
_entity_poly.entity_id
_entity_poly.type
_entity_poly.pdbx_seq_one_letter_code
_entity_poly.pdbx_strand_id
1 'polypeptide(L)'
;MAVFRGFQALRPTSEKASRVASLPYDVVSREEAYALGKANPDSFLHVERAEIDCPKETDMYDECVYRKAEENLQKMIEEGTLIEEEKRCFYIYELIRKGKSQTGFVGCSSIDDYQSGVIRRHELTRTEKERDRIRHMEVCCANTSPVFLTCRYTEKLKMLLESWKQTHRPVYDFTAEDEITHRVWIVDRAEEIKMAEEEFGKIPSLYIADGHHRAASAVKTGLKYREENPDYTGEEEFNYFLSVVFPCEQLTILPYHRIVTDLNGITEKAFIGSLKFNFELMLMPGFPCKPVEKHCMGMYTGGQWYHLKAWKDIYENKDQIAQLDVSILQDKVLRPVLGIEEPAADKRLQFAGGNMKLRQLQEMADETGGVAFVMFPVEMEDIMRIADEGKLMPPKSTWFEPKLRSGLFVHKLK
;
A
#
# COMPACT_ATOMS: atom_id res chain seq x y z
N MET A 1 21.93 -0.77 -9.10
CA MET A 1 21.38 0.48 -9.68
C MET A 1 20.03 0.14 -10.24
N ALA A 2 19.03 0.96 -9.99
CA ALA A 2 17.64 0.60 -10.30
C ALA A 2 17.32 0.69 -11.81
N VAL A 3 16.61 -0.30 -12.33
CA VAL A 3 16.07 -0.30 -13.69
C VAL A 3 14.59 0.07 -13.62
N PHE A 4 14.26 1.27 -14.12
CA PHE A 4 12.92 1.79 -14.17
C PHE A 4 12.69 2.45 -15.53
N ARG A 5 11.74 1.94 -16.32
CA ARG A 5 11.57 2.34 -17.72
C ARG A 5 10.16 2.79 -18.05
N GLY A 6 10.04 3.59 -19.12
CA GLY A 6 8.74 3.88 -19.72
C GLY A 6 8.08 2.63 -20.30
N PHE A 7 6.76 2.66 -20.49
CA PHE A 7 5.97 1.56 -21.05
C PHE A 7 4.80 2.07 -21.87
N GLN A 8 4.21 1.19 -22.68
CA GLN A 8 2.97 1.47 -23.40
C GLN A 8 1.79 1.12 -22.47
N ALA A 9 1.23 2.15 -21.80
CA ALA A 9 0.11 1.90 -20.92
C ALA A 9 -1.19 1.65 -21.70
N LEU A 10 -1.96 0.69 -21.23
CA LEU A 10 -3.38 0.65 -21.47
C LEU A 10 -4.02 1.52 -20.36
N ARG A 11 -4.76 2.57 -20.72
CA ARG A 11 -5.28 3.58 -19.80
C ARG A 11 -6.64 4.11 -20.23
N PRO A 12 -7.47 4.65 -19.32
CA PRO A 12 -8.76 5.21 -19.68
C PRO A 12 -8.63 6.44 -20.57
N THR A 13 -9.67 6.73 -21.35
CA THR A 13 -9.84 8.04 -21.97
C THR A 13 -9.98 9.11 -20.90
N SER A 14 -9.64 10.38 -21.25
CA SER A 14 -9.70 11.49 -20.27
C SER A 14 -11.11 11.68 -19.68
N GLU A 15 -12.14 11.40 -20.46
CA GLU A 15 -13.54 11.53 -20.06
C GLU A 15 -13.97 10.44 -19.07
N LYS A 16 -13.35 9.26 -19.15
CA LYS A 16 -13.70 8.10 -18.32
C LYS A 16 -12.79 7.89 -17.12
N ALA A 17 -11.65 8.57 -17.05
CA ALA A 17 -10.62 8.33 -16.04
C ALA A 17 -11.16 8.38 -14.59
N SER A 18 -12.00 9.36 -14.26
CA SER A 18 -12.58 9.50 -12.92
C SER A 18 -13.55 8.36 -12.55
N ARG A 19 -14.22 7.77 -13.54
CA ARG A 19 -15.15 6.65 -13.33
C ARG A 19 -14.43 5.31 -13.30
N VAL A 20 -13.37 5.15 -14.10
CA VAL A 20 -12.56 3.93 -14.14
C VAL A 20 -11.72 3.79 -12.87
N ALA A 21 -11.11 4.88 -12.39
CA ALA A 21 -10.21 4.87 -11.24
C ALA A 21 -10.86 4.27 -10.00
N SER A 22 -10.33 3.14 -9.50
CA SER A 22 -10.87 2.45 -8.33
C SER A 22 -9.84 2.34 -7.21
N LEU A 23 -10.31 2.11 -5.99
CA LEU A 23 -9.44 1.73 -4.88
C LEU A 23 -8.77 0.38 -5.17
N PRO A 24 -7.56 0.12 -4.62
CA PRO A 24 -6.92 -1.18 -4.74
C PRO A 24 -7.78 -2.30 -4.14
N TYR A 25 -7.65 -3.49 -4.70
CA TYR A 25 -8.45 -4.67 -4.34
C TYR A 25 -8.41 -5.04 -2.85
N ASP A 26 -7.33 -4.70 -2.15
CA ASP A 26 -7.03 -5.10 -0.78
C ASP A 26 -7.49 -4.09 0.29
N VAL A 27 -8.08 -2.95 -0.13
CA VAL A 27 -8.58 -1.92 0.79
C VAL A 27 -10.11 -1.78 0.78
N VAL A 28 -10.80 -2.60 0.00
CA VAL A 28 -12.27 -2.66 -0.04
C VAL A 28 -12.76 -4.06 0.33
N SER A 29 -13.78 -4.16 1.16
CA SER A 29 -14.47 -5.42 1.44
C SER A 29 -15.25 -5.90 0.22
N ARG A 30 -15.73 -7.15 0.24
CA ARG A 30 -16.57 -7.69 -0.84
C ARG A 30 -17.88 -6.91 -0.98
N GLU A 31 -18.50 -6.58 0.12
CA GLU A 31 -19.76 -5.84 0.19
C GLU A 31 -19.60 -4.40 -0.34
N GLU A 32 -18.51 -3.73 0.06
CA GLU A 32 -18.17 -2.40 -0.45
C GLU A 32 -17.87 -2.43 -1.95
N ALA A 33 -17.06 -3.39 -2.42
CA ALA A 33 -16.75 -3.55 -3.83
C ALA A 33 -18.01 -3.78 -4.66
N TYR A 34 -18.94 -4.63 -4.18
CA TYR A 34 -20.24 -4.87 -4.82
C TYR A 34 -21.09 -3.59 -4.90
N ALA A 35 -21.18 -2.83 -3.80
CA ALA A 35 -21.95 -1.60 -3.78
C ALA A 35 -21.36 -0.54 -4.73
N LEU A 36 -20.04 -0.36 -4.72
CA LEU A 36 -19.33 0.59 -5.58
C LEU A 36 -19.41 0.19 -7.06
N GLY A 37 -19.20 -1.09 -7.39
CA GLY A 37 -19.28 -1.59 -8.77
C GLY A 37 -20.69 -1.47 -9.32
N LYS A 38 -21.71 -1.81 -8.54
CA LYS A 38 -23.12 -1.65 -8.96
C LYS A 38 -23.50 -0.19 -9.22
N ALA A 39 -22.95 0.75 -8.45
CA ALA A 39 -23.19 2.17 -8.64
C ALA A 39 -22.44 2.74 -9.86
N ASN A 40 -21.34 2.12 -10.27
CA ASN A 40 -20.49 2.59 -11.36
C ASN A 40 -20.05 1.45 -12.29
N PRO A 41 -20.76 1.19 -13.40
CA PRO A 41 -20.41 0.13 -14.35
C PRO A 41 -19.07 0.31 -15.09
N ASP A 42 -18.50 1.54 -15.10
CA ASP A 42 -17.18 1.80 -15.68
C ASP A 42 -16.05 1.55 -14.67
N SER A 43 -16.36 1.24 -13.39
CA SER A 43 -15.34 1.07 -12.33
C SER A 43 -14.38 -0.08 -12.64
N PHE A 44 -13.11 0.16 -12.45
CA PHE A 44 -12.10 -0.89 -12.59
C PHE A 44 -12.16 -1.98 -11.51
N LEU A 45 -13.05 -1.81 -10.50
CA LEU A 45 -13.40 -2.89 -9.56
C LEU A 45 -13.98 -4.12 -10.27
N HIS A 46 -14.63 -3.96 -11.41
CA HIS A 46 -15.08 -5.08 -12.23
C HIS A 46 -13.94 -5.96 -12.78
N VAL A 47 -12.72 -5.43 -12.81
CA VAL A 47 -11.50 -6.18 -13.16
C VAL A 47 -10.77 -6.66 -11.88
N GLU A 48 -10.54 -5.77 -10.92
CA GLU A 48 -9.76 -6.08 -9.72
C GLU A 48 -10.50 -6.98 -8.70
N ARG A 49 -11.82 -6.89 -8.66
CA ARG A 49 -12.74 -7.57 -7.73
C ARG A 49 -13.90 -8.19 -8.52
N ALA A 50 -13.56 -8.95 -9.60
CA ALA A 50 -14.53 -9.46 -10.56
C ALA A 50 -15.57 -10.43 -9.96
N GLU A 51 -15.38 -10.92 -8.73
CA GLU A 51 -16.39 -11.66 -7.97
C GLU A 51 -17.68 -10.87 -7.74
N ILE A 52 -17.65 -9.53 -7.89
CA ILE A 52 -18.86 -8.68 -7.79
C ILE A 52 -19.83 -8.92 -8.97
N ASP A 53 -19.33 -9.42 -10.07
CA ASP A 53 -20.12 -9.77 -11.28
C ASP A 53 -20.50 -11.26 -11.34
N CYS A 54 -20.15 -12.03 -10.31
CA CYS A 54 -20.47 -13.44 -10.15
C CYS A 54 -21.62 -13.65 -9.16
N PRO A 55 -22.26 -14.82 -9.11
CA PRO A 55 -23.21 -15.15 -8.05
C PRO A 55 -22.62 -14.95 -6.66
N LYS A 56 -23.44 -14.51 -5.69
CA LYS A 56 -22.97 -14.18 -4.32
C LYS A 56 -22.22 -15.31 -3.62
N GLU A 57 -22.59 -16.55 -3.91
CA GLU A 57 -22.04 -17.76 -3.31
C GLU A 57 -20.70 -18.18 -3.93
N THR A 58 -20.27 -17.53 -5.02
CA THR A 58 -19.01 -17.83 -5.69
C THR A 58 -17.84 -17.52 -4.79
N ASP A 59 -16.91 -18.46 -4.62
CA ASP A 59 -15.66 -18.21 -3.93
C ASP A 59 -14.86 -17.18 -4.72
N MET A 60 -14.28 -16.20 -4.02
CA MET A 60 -13.49 -15.14 -4.64
C MET A 60 -12.23 -15.64 -5.35
N TYR A 61 -11.81 -16.87 -5.07
CA TYR A 61 -10.67 -17.55 -5.69
C TYR A 61 -11.06 -18.60 -6.71
N ASP A 62 -12.35 -18.67 -7.10
CA ASP A 62 -12.81 -19.57 -8.15
C ASP A 62 -12.29 -19.12 -9.52
N GLU A 63 -12.01 -20.09 -10.39
CA GLU A 63 -11.49 -19.84 -11.74
C GLU A 63 -12.43 -18.97 -12.60
N CYS A 64 -13.73 -19.05 -12.37
CA CYS A 64 -14.71 -18.23 -13.07
C CYS A 64 -14.57 -16.73 -12.75
N VAL A 65 -14.07 -16.37 -11.56
CA VAL A 65 -13.80 -14.98 -11.15
C VAL A 65 -12.65 -14.39 -11.96
N TYR A 66 -11.57 -15.15 -12.15
CA TYR A 66 -10.43 -14.69 -12.96
C TYR A 66 -10.79 -14.54 -14.43
N ARG A 67 -11.57 -15.49 -14.99
CA ARG A 67 -12.09 -15.35 -16.35
C ARG A 67 -13.01 -14.14 -16.50
N LYS A 68 -13.83 -13.86 -15.49
CA LYS A 68 -14.67 -12.66 -15.47
C LYS A 68 -13.85 -11.38 -15.45
N ALA A 69 -12.72 -11.35 -14.73
CA ALA A 69 -11.78 -10.22 -14.75
C ALA A 69 -11.20 -9.99 -16.15
N GLU A 70 -10.78 -11.05 -16.86
CA GLU A 70 -10.30 -11.00 -18.24
C GLU A 70 -11.40 -10.49 -19.18
N GLU A 71 -12.62 -11.07 -19.13
CA GLU A 71 -13.76 -10.65 -19.92
C GLU A 71 -14.06 -9.16 -19.74
N ASN A 72 -14.07 -8.69 -18.49
CA ASN A 72 -14.34 -7.30 -18.18
C ASN A 72 -13.22 -6.38 -18.68
N LEU A 73 -11.95 -6.77 -18.54
CA LEU A 73 -10.82 -6.01 -19.07
C LEU A 73 -10.90 -5.92 -20.60
N GLN A 74 -11.14 -7.04 -21.28
CA GLN A 74 -11.27 -7.08 -22.72
C GLN A 74 -12.44 -6.22 -23.22
N LYS A 75 -13.59 -6.30 -22.55
CA LYS A 75 -14.74 -5.45 -22.84
C LYS A 75 -14.41 -3.96 -22.73
N MET A 76 -13.69 -3.54 -21.68
CA MET A 76 -13.30 -2.13 -21.53
C MET A 76 -12.38 -1.66 -22.68
N ILE A 77 -11.57 -2.55 -23.25
CA ILE A 77 -10.73 -2.27 -24.43
C ILE A 77 -11.60 -2.15 -25.68
N GLU A 78 -12.46 -3.13 -25.95
CA GLU A 78 -13.32 -3.18 -27.14
C GLU A 78 -14.31 -2.00 -27.22
N GLU A 79 -14.82 -1.56 -26.06
CA GLU A 79 -15.71 -0.40 -25.95
C GLU A 79 -14.95 0.95 -26.00
N GLY A 80 -13.61 0.93 -26.09
CA GLY A 80 -12.78 2.15 -26.10
C GLY A 80 -12.78 2.91 -24.76
N THR A 81 -13.18 2.24 -23.67
CA THR A 81 -13.04 2.80 -22.31
C THR A 81 -11.58 2.90 -21.93
N LEU A 82 -10.80 1.85 -22.28
CA LEU A 82 -9.35 1.84 -22.18
C LEU A 82 -8.73 1.95 -23.58
N ILE A 83 -7.73 2.77 -23.71
CA ILE A 83 -6.95 3.00 -24.94
C ILE A 83 -5.48 2.66 -24.69
N GLU A 84 -4.82 2.10 -25.68
CA GLU A 84 -3.40 1.77 -25.61
C GLU A 84 -2.56 2.91 -26.17
N GLU A 85 -1.46 3.27 -25.50
CA GLU A 85 -0.51 4.25 -25.99
C GLU A 85 0.27 3.70 -27.21
N GLU A 86 0.59 4.56 -28.16
CA GLU A 86 1.30 4.19 -29.39
C GLU A 86 2.80 3.92 -29.14
N LYS A 87 3.36 4.49 -28.07
CA LYS A 87 4.79 4.41 -27.73
C LYS A 87 5.02 4.31 -26.23
N ARG A 88 6.20 3.87 -25.85
CA ARG A 88 6.61 3.85 -24.44
C ARG A 88 6.71 5.28 -23.90
N CYS A 89 6.05 5.54 -22.78
CA CYS A 89 6.04 6.82 -22.08
C CYS A 89 6.30 6.58 -20.60
N PHE A 90 6.79 7.59 -19.89
CA PHE A 90 6.55 7.71 -18.46
C PHE A 90 5.28 8.52 -18.23
N TYR A 91 4.74 8.40 -17.03
CA TYR A 91 3.66 9.26 -16.58
C TYR A 91 4.08 9.92 -15.26
N ILE A 92 3.59 11.12 -15.03
CA ILE A 92 3.67 11.77 -13.72
C ILE A 92 2.30 11.65 -13.09
N TYR A 93 2.26 11.10 -11.88
CA TYR A 93 1.03 10.92 -11.12
C TYR A 93 1.10 11.71 -9.82
N GLU A 94 0.21 12.69 -9.68
CA GLU A 94 0.06 13.52 -8.50
C GLU A 94 -1.22 13.17 -7.76
N LEU A 95 -1.11 12.98 -6.45
CA LEU A 95 -2.21 12.82 -5.53
C LEU A 95 -2.18 13.99 -4.54
N ILE A 96 -3.32 14.67 -4.38
CA ILE A 96 -3.44 15.80 -3.44
C ILE A 96 -4.47 15.43 -2.39
N ARG A 97 -4.06 15.41 -1.13
CA ARG A 97 -4.91 15.12 0.04
C ARG A 97 -4.73 16.20 1.09
N LYS A 98 -5.84 16.88 1.46
CA LYS A 98 -5.81 17.95 2.48
C LYS A 98 -4.74 19.01 2.22
N GLY A 99 -4.57 19.40 0.97
CA GLY A 99 -3.59 20.41 0.53
C GLY A 99 -2.13 19.92 0.44
N LYS A 100 -1.83 18.67 0.82
CA LYS A 100 -0.50 18.06 0.64
C LYS A 100 -0.46 17.30 -0.69
N SER A 101 0.49 17.66 -1.56
CA SER A 101 0.75 16.96 -2.82
C SER A 101 1.81 15.89 -2.65
N GLN A 102 1.62 14.76 -3.33
CA GLN A 102 2.55 13.66 -3.47
C GLN A 102 2.62 13.33 -4.96
N THR A 103 3.79 13.49 -5.57
CA THR A 103 3.96 13.36 -7.02
C THR A 103 5.09 12.41 -7.36
N GLY A 104 4.86 11.42 -8.22
CA GLY A 104 5.83 10.41 -8.61
C GLY A 104 5.78 10.06 -10.09
N PHE A 105 6.81 9.34 -10.56
CA PHE A 105 6.85 8.77 -11.90
C PHE A 105 6.17 7.41 -11.92
N VAL A 106 5.35 7.18 -12.94
CA VAL A 106 4.76 5.87 -13.28
C VAL A 106 5.54 5.27 -14.41
N GLY A 107 5.95 4.03 -14.25
CA GLY A 107 6.72 3.26 -15.22
C GLY A 107 6.76 1.80 -14.80
N CYS A 108 7.69 1.04 -15.35
CA CYS A 108 7.86 -0.37 -15.03
C CYS A 108 9.25 -0.63 -14.42
N SER A 109 9.25 -1.33 -13.27
CA SER A 109 10.43 -1.75 -12.53
C SER A 109 10.84 -3.16 -12.91
N SER A 110 12.15 -3.44 -12.95
CA SER A 110 12.67 -4.77 -13.29
C SER A 110 12.38 -5.83 -12.22
N ILE A 111 11.96 -7.03 -12.64
CA ILE A 111 11.84 -8.18 -11.75
C ILE A 111 13.21 -8.63 -11.20
N ASP A 112 14.30 -8.43 -11.94
CA ASP A 112 15.65 -8.76 -11.50
C ASP A 112 16.11 -7.84 -10.35
N ASP A 113 15.70 -6.58 -10.36
CA ASP A 113 15.96 -5.65 -9.25
C ASP A 113 15.27 -6.08 -7.94
N TYR A 114 14.11 -6.69 -8.04
CA TYR A 114 13.45 -7.29 -6.87
C TYR A 114 14.21 -8.52 -6.36
N GLN A 115 14.68 -9.39 -7.27
CA GLN A 115 15.42 -10.60 -6.91
C GLN A 115 16.80 -10.29 -6.32
N SER A 116 17.51 -9.30 -6.91
CA SER A 116 18.84 -8.88 -6.45
C SER A 116 18.82 -8.00 -5.19
N GLY A 117 17.62 -7.56 -4.73
CA GLY A 117 17.49 -6.70 -3.57
C GLY A 117 17.77 -5.22 -3.84
N VAL A 118 17.82 -4.78 -5.10
CA VAL A 118 17.77 -3.36 -5.47
C VAL A 118 16.41 -2.77 -5.11
N ILE A 119 15.34 -3.53 -5.34
CA ILE A 119 14.00 -3.22 -4.80
C ILE A 119 13.85 -3.90 -3.46
N ARG A 120 13.87 -3.09 -2.40
CA ARG A 120 13.86 -3.54 -1.01
C ARG A 120 12.46 -3.65 -0.46
N ARG A 121 12.23 -4.69 0.33
CA ARG A 121 10.97 -4.98 0.99
C ARG A 121 11.13 -4.89 2.51
N HIS A 122 10.07 -4.54 3.18
CA HIS A 122 10.02 -4.48 4.64
C HIS A 122 8.88 -5.32 5.26
N GLU A 123 8.10 -6.02 4.45
CA GLU A 123 6.98 -6.87 4.90
C GLU A 123 7.00 -8.22 4.19
N LEU A 124 6.59 -9.28 4.94
CA LEU A 124 6.38 -10.61 4.38
C LEU A 124 5.07 -10.68 3.61
N THR A 125 5.08 -11.48 2.56
CA THR A 125 3.90 -11.78 1.76
C THR A 125 3.26 -13.10 2.19
N ARG A 126 1.93 -13.21 2.02
CA ARG A 126 1.16 -14.43 2.30
C ARG A 126 0.99 -15.22 1.03
N THR A 127 1.30 -16.50 1.07
CA THR A 127 1.25 -17.42 -0.09
C THR A 127 -0.13 -17.44 -0.76
N GLU A 128 -1.21 -17.41 0.03
CA GLU A 128 -2.58 -17.38 -0.49
C GLU A 128 -2.84 -16.14 -1.35
N LYS A 129 -2.47 -14.94 -0.85
CA LYS A 129 -2.62 -13.68 -1.57
C LYS A 129 -1.72 -13.58 -2.81
N GLU A 130 -0.53 -14.17 -2.74
CA GLU A 130 0.34 -14.24 -3.92
C GLU A 130 -0.27 -15.14 -5.01
N ARG A 131 -0.78 -16.34 -4.65
CA ARG A 131 -1.43 -17.25 -5.61
C ARG A 131 -2.60 -16.57 -6.32
N ASP A 132 -3.43 -15.88 -5.56
CA ASP A 132 -4.54 -15.10 -6.10
C ASP A 132 -4.06 -14.08 -7.15
N ARG A 133 -3.09 -13.24 -6.79
CA ARG A 133 -2.59 -12.21 -7.71
C ARG A 133 -1.82 -12.78 -8.90
N ILE A 134 -1.05 -13.86 -8.73
CA ILE A 134 -0.39 -14.57 -9.84
C ILE A 134 -1.47 -15.04 -10.83
N ARG A 135 -2.52 -15.72 -10.33
CA ARG A 135 -3.57 -16.23 -11.21
C ARG A 135 -4.30 -15.10 -11.94
N HIS A 136 -4.62 -14.03 -11.26
CA HIS A 136 -5.22 -12.84 -11.85
C HIS A 136 -4.33 -12.24 -12.96
N MET A 137 -3.02 -12.07 -12.71
CA MET A 137 -2.07 -11.56 -13.71
C MET A 137 -1.92 -12.49 -14.91
N GLU A 138 -1.89 -13.81 -14.69
CA GLU A 138 -1.80 -14.80 -15.78
C GLU A 138 -3.02 -14.74 -16.69
N VAL A 139 -4.22 -14.67 -16.12
CA VAL A 139 -5.47 -14.68 -16.91
C VAL A 139 -5.67 -13.35 -17.63
N CYS A 140 -5.49 -12.22 -16.94
CA CYS A 140 -5.57 -10.89 -17.57
C CYS A 140 -4.37 -10.58 -18.48
N CYS A 141 -3.29 -11.35 -18.41
CA CYS A 141 -2.01 -11.09 -19.08
C CYS A 141 -1.49 -9.66 -18.84
N ALA A 142 -1.69 -9.10 -17.63
CA ALA A 142 -1.41 -7.72 -17.31
C ALA A 142 -1.17 -7.48 -15.82
N ASN A 143 -0.40 -6.43 -15.51
CA ASN A 143 -0.41 -5.81 -14.20
C ASN A 143 -1.50 -4.74 -14.18
N THR A 144 -2.56 -4.98 -13.44
CA THR A 144 -3.78 -4.15 -13.40
C THR A 144 -3.74 -3.06 -12.33
N SER A 145 -2.82 -3.17 -11.37
CA SER A 145 -2.62 -2.22 -10.28
C SER A 145 -1.13 -1.93 -10.07
N PRO A 146 -0.72 -0.66 -9.88
CA PRO A 146 0.68 -0.34 -9.66
C PRO A 146 1.19 -0.74 -8.29
N VAL A 147 2.48 -1.09 -8.22
CA VAL A 147 3.22 -1.18 -6.96
C VAL A 147 3.64 0.23 -6.54
N PHE A 148 3.46 0.54 -5.27
CA PHE A 148 3.87 1.83 -4.70
C PHE A 148 5.32 1.72 -4.21
N LEU A 149 6.23 2.36 -4.93
CA LEU A 149 7.65 2.42 -4.60
C LEU A 149 8.04 3.83 -4.16
N THR A 150 9.17 3.90 -3.47
CA THR A 150 9.79 5.16 -3.08
C THR A 150 11.30 5.10 -3.12
N CYS A 151 11.94 6.25 -3.25
CA CYS A 151 13.38 6.40 -3.13
C CYS A 151 13.78 7.86 -2.86
N ARG A 152 15.08 8.09 -2.65
CA ARG A 152 15.63 9.44 -2.65
C ARG A 152 15.84 9.89 -4.09
N TYR A 153 15.04 10.84 -4.56
CA TYR A 153 15.16 11.38 -5.91
C TYR A 153 16.46 12.17 -6.07
N THR A 154 17.07 12.06 -7.27
CA THR A 154 18.11 13.01 -7.70
C THR A 154 17.48 14.39 -7.95
N GLU A 155 18.28 15.45 -7.86
CA GLU A 155 17.78 16.79 -8.14
C GLU A 155 17.27 16.94 -9.58
N LYS A 156 17.87 16.19 -10.53
CA LYS A 156 17.41 16.20 -11.93
C LYS A 156 16.03 15.58 -12.09
N LEU A 157 15.72 14.47 -11.38
CA LEU A 157 14.37 13.89 -11.38
C LEU A 157 13.35 14.86 -10.78
N LYS A 158 13.69 15.56 -9.69
CA LYS A 158 12.82 16.58 -9.10
C LYS A 158 12.57 17.72 -10.06
N MET A 159 13.63 18.23 -10.70
CA MET A 159 13.52 19.30 -11.68
C MET A 159 12.69 18.88 -12.90
N LEU A 160 12.89 17.69 -13.44
CA LEU A 160 12.11 17.17 -14.56
C LEU A 160 10.62 17.11 -14.20
N LEU A 161 10.30 16.53 -13.05
CA LEU A 161 8.94 16.39 -12.55
C LEU A 161 8.25 17.74 -12.42
N GLU A 162 8.88 18.72 -11.75
CA GLU A 162 8.29 20.04 -11.51
C GLU A 162 8.19 20.87 -12.80
N SER A 163 9.22 20.86 -13.66
CA SER A 163 9.19 21.59 -14.93
C SER A 163 8.12 21.03 -15.88
N TRP A 164 7.94 19.69 -15.90
CA TRP A 164 6.92 19.07 -16.73
C TRP A 164 5.51 19.47 -16.31
N LYS A 165 5.22 19.40 -15.00
CA LYS A 165 3.93 19.83 -14.44
C LYS A 165 3.61 21.30 -14.73
N GLN A 166 4.62 22.19 -14.72
CA GLN A 166 4.43 23.62 -14.97
C GLN A 166 4.20 23.94 -16.45
N THR A 167 4.75 23.15 -17.36
CA THR A 167 4.75 23.43 -18.80
C THR A 167 3.74 22.64 -19.61
N HIS A 168 3.16 21.59 -19.03
CA HIS A 168 2.21 20.72 -19.72
C HIS A 168 0.88 20.65 -18.96
N ARG A 169 -0.20 20.44 -19.69
CA ARG A 169 -1.52 20.19 -19.11
C ARG A 169 -1.63 18.72 -18.71
N PRO A 170 -2.26 18.40 -17.57
CA PRO A 170 -2.53 17.01 -17.20
C PRO A 170 -3.55 16.39 -18.17
N VAL A 171 -3.36 15.11 -18.48
CA VAL A 171 -4.35 14.31 -19.23
C VAL A 171 -5.53 13.92 -18.36
N TYR A 172 -5.32 13.81 -17.05
CA TYR A 172 -6.37 13.64 -16.05
C TYR A 172 -6.24 14.69 -14.96
N ASP A 173 -7.36 15.28 -14.54
CA ASP A 173 -7.49 16.15 -13.37
C ASP A 173 -8.89 15.99 -12.81
N PHE A 174 -9.03 15.19 -11.74
CA PHE A 174 -10.31 14.92 -11.09
C PHE A 174 -10.14 14.71 -9.59
N THR A 175 -11.21 14.97 -8.83
CA THR A 175 -11.29 14.68 -7.41
C THR A 175 -12.26 13.51 -7.19
N ALA A 176 -11.78 12.46 -6.51
CA ALA A 176 -12.59 11.30 -6.17
C ALA A 176 -13.48 11.55 -4.94
N GLU A 177 -14.40 10.62 -4.64
CA GLU A 177 -15.37 10.75 -3.54
C GLU A 177 -14.70 10.84 -2.14
N ASP A 178 -13.49 10.31 -2.00
CA ASP A 178 -12.67 10.40 -0.78
C ASP A 178 -11.87 11.71 -0.65
N GLU A 179 -12.24 12.72 -1.44
CA GLU A 179 -11.64 14.06 -1.46
C GLU A 179 -10.16 14.07 -1.88
N ILE A 180 -9.68 13.01 -2.54
CA ILE A 180 -8.32 12.96 -3.11
C ILE A 180 -8.38 13.43 -4.56
N THR A 181 -7.57 14.45 -4.89
CA THR A 181 -7.41 14.90 -6.27
C THR A 181 -6.31 14.11 -6.95
N HIS A 182 -6.59 13.62 -8.15
CA HIS A 182 -5.71 12.83 -8.99
C HIS A 182 -5.39 13.60 -10.27
N ARG A 183 -4.10 13.81 -10.54
CA ARG A 183 -3.63 14.41 -11.78
C ARG A 183 -2.61 13.51 -12.44
N VAL A 184 -2.68 13.40 -13.76
CA VAL A 184 -1.74 12.60 -14.55
C VAL A 184 -1.25 13.40 -15.73
N TRP A 185 0.06 13.36 -15.98
CA TRP A 185 0.70 13.89 -17.19
C TRP A 185 1.41 12.76 -17.93
N ILE A 186 1.46 12.86 -19.25
CA ILE A 186 2.21 11.93 -20.09
C ILE A 186 3.57 12.57 -20.40
N VAL A 187 4.66 11.85 -20.13
CA VAL A 187 6.03 12.23 -20.48
C VAL A 187 6.43 11.40 -21.69
N ASP A 188 6.31 11.99 -22.87
CA ASP A 188 6.38 11.27 -24.14
C ASP A 188 7.52 11.73 -25.06
N ARG A 189 8.35 12.68 -24.62
CA ARG A 189 9.52 13.14 -25.36
C ARG A 189 10.71 12.24 -25.08
N ALA A 190 11.39 11.81 -26.15
CA ALA A 190 12.48 10.85 -26.07
C ALA A 190 13.64 11.31 -25.17
N GLU A 191 13.94 12.63 -25.15
CA GLU A 191 15.04 13.18 -24.34
C GLU A 191 14.71 13.08 -22.84
N GLU A 192 13.48 13.42 -22.43
CA GLU A 192 13.03 13.35 -21.05
C GLU A 192 12.85 11.91 -20.56
N ILE A 193 12.38 10.99 -21.43
CA ILE A 193 12.33 9.56 -21.14
C ILE A 193 13.73 9.04 -20.86
N LYS A 194 14.68 9.30 -21.77
CA LYS A 194 16.07 8.88 -21.60
C LYS A 194 16.69 9.47 -20.35
N MET A 195 16.49 10.76 -20.08
CA MET A 195 16.99 11.42 -18.88
C MET A 195 16.42 10.77 -17.62
N ALA A 196 15.12 10.47 -17.57
CA ALA A 196 14.51 9.81 -16.42
C ALA A 196 15.11 8.41 -16.19
N GLU A 197 15.24 7.59 -17.22
CA GLU A 197 15.87 6.26 -17.14
C GLU A 197 17.33 6.33 -16.65
N GLU A 198 18.13 7.26 -17.18
CA GLU A 198 19.51 7.49 -16.74
C GLU A 198 19.58 7.94 -15.27
N GLU A 199 18.69 8.80 -14.83
CA GLU A 199 18.68 9.28 -13.44
C GLU A 199 18.17 8.20 -12.46
N PHE A 200 17.14 7.41 -12.83
CA PHE A 200 16.76 6.23 -12.03
C PHE A 200 17.88 5.20 -11.95
N GLY A 201 18.65 5.03 -13.06
CA GLY A 201 19.83 4.20 -13.10
C GLY A 201 20.94 4.58 -12.11
N LYS A 202 20.93 5.79 -11.54
CA LYS A 202 21.87 6.23 -10.50
C LYS A 202 21.38 5.92 -9.08
N ILE A 203 20.11 5.58 -8.92
CA ILE A 203 19.50 5.29 -7.61
C ILE A 203 19.92 3.89 -7.16
N PRO A 204 20.55 3.75 -5.99
CA PRO A 204 21.08 2.46 -5.54
C PRO A 204 19.99 1.49 -5.10
N SER A 205 18.86 1.99 -4.58
CA SER A 205 17.77 1.16 -4.10
C SER A 205 16.42 1.87 -4.21
N LEU A 206 15.40 1.09 -4.56
CA LEU A 206 13.98 1.44 -4.43
C LEU A 206 13.39 0.69 -3.23
N TYR A 207 12.36 1.24 -2.61
CA TYR A 207 11.72 0.65 -1.43
C TYR A 207 10.24 0.47 -1.71
N ILE A 208 9.70 -0.72 -1.44
CA ILE A 208 8.26 -0.94 -1.55
C ILE A 208 7.59 -0.23 -0.38
N ALA A 209 6.76 0.77 -0.68
CA ALA A 209 5.91 1.43 0.30
C ALA A 209 4.61 0.64 0.50
N ASP A 210 3.95 0.27 -0.60
CA ASP A 210 2.71 -0.53 -0.57
C ASP A 210 2.65 -1.47 -1.77
N GLY A 211 1.94 -2.60 -1.63
CA GLY A 211 1.79 -3.58 -2.71
C GLY A 211 2.86 -4.68 -2.71
N HIS A 212 3.36 -5.10 -1.55
CA HIS A 212 4.32 -6.22 -1.44
C HIS A 212 3.83 -7.49 -2.13
N HIS A 213 2.54 -7.84 -1.98
CA HIS A 213 1.94 -8.99 -2.67
C HIS A 213 1.91 -8.80 -4.19
N ARG A 214 1.59 -7.59 -4.67
CA ARG A 214 1.59 -7.26 -6.11
C ARG A 214 2.98 -7.41 -6.71
N ALA A 215 4.01 -6.87 -6.05
CA ALA A 215 5.40 -7.00 -6.49
C ALA A 215 5.85 -8.46 -6.51
N ALA A 216 5.68 -9.20 -5.42
CA ALA A 216 6.06 -10.61 -5.33
C ALA A 216 5.37 -11.48 -6.40
N SER A 217 4.08 -11.23 -6.63
CA SER A 217 3.31 -11.95 -7.64
C SER A 217 3.76 -11.64 -9.06
N ALA A 218 4.01 -10.35 -9.36
CA ALA A 218 4.52 -9.94 -10.67
C ALA A 218 5.89 -10.56 -10.99
N VAL A 219 6.79 -10.60 -10.00
CA VAL A 219 8.10 -11.26 -10.14
C VAL A 219 7.92 -12.76 -10.42
N LYS A 220 7.08 -13.47 -9.67
CA LYS A 220 6.83 -14.90 -9.89
C LYS A 220 6.20 -15.19 -11.25
N THR A 221 5.25 -14.34 -11.69
CA THR A 221 4.64 -14.44 -13.02
C THR A 221 5.68 -14.21 -14.13
N GLY A 222 6.53 -13.19 -13.98
CA GLY A 222 7.60 -12.92 -14.95
C GLY A 222 8.62 -14.06 -15.04
N LEU A 223 9.02 -14.64 -13.91
CA LEU A 223 9.92 -15.82 -13.88
C LEU A 223 9.28 -17.04 -14.57
N LYS A 224 8.00 -17.29 -14.32
CA LYS A 224 7.27 -18.35 -15.01
C LYS A 224 7.25 -18.12 -16.53
N TYR A 225 7.01 -16.88 -16.98
CA TYR A 225 7.04 -16.57 -18.40
C TYR A 225 8.46 -16.71 -19.01
N ARG A 226 9.54 -16.46 -18.25
CA ARG A 226 10.91 -16.78 -18.68
C ARG A 226 11.11 -18.29 -18.87
N GLU A 227 10.60 -19.11 -17.96
CA GLU A 227 10.67 -20.57 -18.06
C GLU A 227 9.90 -21.09 -19.30
N GLU A 228 8.76 -20.48 -19.60
CA GLU A 228 7.92 -20.79 -20.78
C GLU A 228 8.55 -20.27 -22.10
N ASN A 229 9.44 -19.27 -22.04
CA ASN A 229 10.08 -18.63 -23.19
C ASN A 229 11.62 -18.61 -23.00
N PRO A 230 12.32 -19.74 -23.15
CA PRO A 230 13.75 -19.83 -22.84
C PRO A 230 14.66 -18.88 -23.64
N ASP A 231 14.19 -18.43 -24.81
CA ASP A 231 14.93 -17.52 -25.70
C ASP A 231 14.62 -16.04 -25.42
N TYR A 232 14.05 -15.70 -24.25
CA TYR A 232 13.77 -14.31 -23.89
C TYR A 232 15.06 -13.47 -23.88
N THR A 233 14.94 -12.21 -24.30
CA THR A 233 16.07 -11.28 -24.45
C THR A 233 16.31 -10.40 -23.22
N GLY A 234 15.29 -10.31 -22.34
CA GLY A 234 15.24 -9.37 -21.20
C GLY A 234 14.46 -8.09 -21.51
N GLU A 235 14.09 -7.85 -22.77
CA GLU A 235 13.33 -6.65 -23.18
C GLU A 235 11.81 -6.86 -23.15
N GLU A 236 11.34 -8.11 -23.01
CA GLU A 236 9.93 -8.46 -22.98
C GLU A 236 9.24 -7.84 -21.76
N GLU A 237 7.97 -7.48 -21.91
CA GLU A 237 7.21 -6.75 -20.89
C GLU A 237 7.03 -7.55 -19.58
N PHE A 238 6.99 -8.88 -19.63
CA PHE A 238 6.93 -9.73 -18.44
C PHE A 238 8.20 -9.68 -17.54
N ASN A 239 9.30 -9.09 -18.04
CA ASN A 239 10.51 -8.83 -17.22
C ASN A 239 10.37 -7.60 -16.33
N TYR A 240 9.24 -6.91 -16.39
CA TYR A 240 9.00 -5.67 -15.68
C TYR A 240 7.60 -5.67 -15.06
N PHE A 241 7.40 -4.86 -14.03
CA PHE A 241 6.11 -4.71 -13.39
C PHE A 241 5.75 -3.24 -13.14
N LEU A 242 4.47 -2.95 -13.30
CA LEU A 242 3.90 -1.61 -13.14
C LEU A 242 4.16 -1.04 -11.74
N SER A 243 4.75 0.14 -11.70
CA SER A 243 5.11 0.81 -10.44
C SER A 243 4.89 2.31 -10.52
N VAL A 244 4.64 2.92 -9.37
CA VAL A 244 4.75 4.37 -9.18
C VAL A 244 5.85 4.61 -8.16
N VAL A 245 6.87 5.37 -8.53
CA VAL A 245 7.98 5.72 -7.66
C VAL A 245 7.80 7.16 -7.19
N PHE A 246 7.79 7.39 -5.87
CA PHE A 246 7.67 8.72 -5.27
C PHE A 246 8.95 9.11 -4.54
N PRO A 247 9.27 10.40 -4.44
CA PRO A 247 10.31 10.88 -3.53
C PRO A 247 9.90 10.63 -2.08
N CYS A 248 10.79 10.06 -1.29
CA CYS A 248 10.48 9.56 0.06
C CYS A 248 10.02 10.69 1.02
N GLU A 249 10.49 11.90 0.83
CA GLU A 249 10.12 13.07 1.62
C GLU A 249 8.68 13.55 1.42
N GLN A 250 8.00 13.12 0.35
CA GLN A 250 6.62 13.49 0.10
C GLN A 250 5.61 12.52 0.71
N LEU A 251 6.05 11.34 1.14
CA LEU A 251 5.15 10.30 1.61
C LEU A 251 4.45 10.67 2.93
N THR A 252 3.24 10.19 3.08
CA THR A 252 2.49 10.25 4.32
C THR A 252 2.24 8.84 4.82
N ILE A 253 2.77 8.55 6.01
CA ILE A 253 2.59 7.27 6.68
C ILE A 253 1.65 7.50 7.86
N LEU A 254 0.58 6.73 7.90
CA LEU A 254 -0.32 6.65 9.04
C LEU A 254 -0.05 5.36 9.81
N PRO A 255 -0.33 5.32 11.11
CA PRO A 255 -0.15 4.10 11.88
C PRO A 255 -1.24 3.07 11.57
N TYR A 256 -0.99 1.82 11.90
CA TYR A 256 -2.06 0.88 12.16
C TYR A 256 -2.36 0.88 13.66
N HIS A 257 -3.60 1.15 14.04
CA HIS A 257 -4.07 1.02 15.41
C HIS A 257 -4.39 -0.45 15.73
N ARG A 258 -4.44 -0.80 17.02
CA ARG A 258 -4.76 -2.14 17.49
C ARG A 258 -5.96 -2.09 18.41
N ILE A 259 -6.90 -2.99 18.19
CA ILE A 259 -8.05 -3.20 19.07
C ILE A 259 -7.98 -4.66 19.54
N VAL A 260 -7.97 -4.88 20.85
CA VAL A 260 -8.05 -6.21 21.44
C VAL A 260 -9.43 -6.36 22.08
N THR A 261 -10.14 -7.41 21.70
CA THR A 261 -11.55 -7.59 22.06
C THR A 261 -11.80 -8.02 23.50
N ASP A 262 -10.76 -8.47 24.21
CA ASP A 262 -10.85 -8.83 25.62
C ASP A 262 -9.53 -8.59 26.37
N LEU A 263 -9.58 -8.60 27.69
CA LEU A 263 -8.42 -8.41 28.56
C LEU A 263 -7.83 -9.73 29.07
N ASN A 264 -8.00 -10.85 28.35
CA ASN A 264 -7.45 -12.16 28.72
C ASN A 264 -7.87 -12.63 30.13
N GLY A 265 -9.09 -12.33 30.52
CA GLY A 265 -9.67 -12.74 31.81
C GLY A 265 -9.17 -11.96 33.02
N ILE A 266 -8.31 -10.95 32.87
CA ILE A 266 -7.91 -10.06 33.95
C ILE A 266 -8.81 -8.85 34.07
N THR A 267 -8.92 -8.29 35.27
CA THR A 267 -9.70 -7.07 35.48
C THR A 267 -9.00 -5.87 34.86
N GLU A 268 -9.74 -4.85 34.47
CA GLU A 268 -9.21 -3.57 33.98
C GLU A 268 -8.17 -2.98 34.94
N LYS A 269 -8.45 -2.98 36.24
CA LYS A 269 -7.51 -2.49 37.26
C LYS A 269 -6.19 -3.27 37.27
N ALA A 270 -6.24 -4.58 37.11
CA ALA A 270 -5.04 -5.43 37.04
C ALA A 270 -4.28 -5.16 35.73
N PHE A 271 -5.01 -5.02 34.61
CA PHE A 271 -4.44 -4.67 33.31
C PHE A 271 -3.70 -3.35 33.39
N ILE A 272 -4.35 -2.26 33.83
CA ILE A 272 -3.71 -0.94 34.00
C ILE A 272 -2.50 -1.03 34.94
N GLY A 273 -2.61 -1.81 36.01
CA GLY A 273 -1.53 -2.03 36.96
C GLY A 273 -0.29 -2.67 36.31
N SER A 274 -0.49 -3.66 35.44
CA SER A 274 0.61 -4.34 34.74
C SER A 274 1.38 -3.45 33.76
N LEU A 275 0.71 -2.46 33.16
CA LEU A 275 1.34 -1.55 32.20
C LEU A 275 2.38 -0.64 32.87
N LYS A 276 2.22 -0.29 34.15
CA LYS A 276 3.13 0.60 34.89
C LYS A 276 4.55 0.09 35.00
N PHE A 277 4.78 -1.22 34.82
CA PHE A 277 6.13 -1.78 34.80
C PHE A 277 6.95 -1.35 33.57
N ASN A 278 6.26 -1.07 32.46
CA ASN A 278 6.90 -0.78 31.17
C ASN A 278 6.62 0.65 30.68
N PHE A 279 5.60 1.32 31.25
CA PHE A 279 5.14 2.63 30.77
C PHE A 279 4.86 3.59 31.92
N GLU A 280 5.15 4.86 31.69
CA GLU A 280 4.51 5.96 32.40
C GLU A 280 3.08 6.11 31.88
N LEU A 281 2.09 6.05 32.78
CA LEU A 281 0.68 6.20 32.46
C LEU A 281 0.13 7.52 32.96
N MET A 282 -0.51 8.26 32.06
CA MET A 282 -1.25 9.47 32.38
C MET A 282 -2.72 9.32 31.95
N LEU A 283 -3.64 9.48 32.91
CA LEU A 283 -5.08 9.55 32.59
C LEU A 283 -5.39 10.82 31.81
N MET A 284 -6.18 10.70 30.73
CA MET A 284 -6.59 11.81 29.85
C MET A 284 -8.11 12.05 29.96
N PRO A 285 -8.61 12.73 31.02
CA PRO A 285 -10.05 12.84 31.28
C PRO A 285 -10.77 13.57 30.15
N GLY A 286 -11.75 12.90 29.53
CA GLY A 286 -12.66 13.50 28.55
C GLY A 286 -12.09 13.78 27.17
N PHE A 287 -10.83 13.42 26.89
CA PHE A 287 -10.20 13.68 25.60
C PHE A 287 -9.55 12.42 25.00
N PRO A 288 -9.82 12.12 23.71
CA PRO A 288 -9.08 11.08 23.00
C PRO A 288 -7.58 11.36 22.98
N CYS A 289 -6.77 10.35 23.27
CA CYS A 289 -5.32 10.46 23.30
C CYS A 289 -4.72 10.05 21.95
N LYS A 290 -4.15 11.01 21.21
CA LYS A 290 -3.32 10.76 20.03
C LYS A 290 -1.86 11.02 20.38
N PRO A 291 -0.94 10.04 20.23
CA PRO A 291 0.48 10.25 20.48
C PRO A 291 1.06 11.27 19.48
N VAL A 292 2.05 12.04 19.94
CA VAL A 292 2.71 13.10 19.16
C VAL A 292 4.20 12.83 18.92
N GLU A 293 4.76 11.81 19.58
CA GLU A 293 6.18 11.41 19.47
C GLU A 293 6.33 9.89 19.53
N LYS A 294 7.49 9.38 19.07
CA LYS A 294 7.86 7.96 19.19
C LYS A 294 7.86 7.50 20.63
N HIS A 295 7.65 6.21 20.84
CA HIS A 295 7.60 5.53 22.14
C HIS A 295 6.42 6.00 23.03
N CYS A 296 5.44 6.66 22.41
CA CYS A 296 4.19 7.06 23.00
C CYS A 296 3.00 6.40 22.30
N MET A 297 1.97 6.06 23.07
CA MET A 297 0.73 5.46 22.58
C MET A 297 -0.47 6.07 23.30
N GLY A 298 -1.59 6.24 22.59
CA GLY A 298 -2.87 6.43 23.22
C GLY A 298 -3.49 5.08 23.55
N MET A 299 -4.19 4.96 24.65
CA MET A 299 -4.93 3.75 25.03
C MET A 299 -6.32 4.11 25.52
N TYR A 300 -7.31 3.36 25.07
CA TYR A 300 -8.67 3.46 25.58
C TYR A 300 -9.14 2.12 26.13
N THR A 301 -9.62 2.09 27.37
CA THR A 301 -10.27 0.94 28.03
C THR A 301 -11.11 1.45 29.19
N GLY A 302 -12.17 0.71 29.55
CA GLY A 302 -13.03 1.02 30.69
C GLY A 302 -13.62 2.42 30.70
N GLY A 303 -13.96 2.97 29.54
CA GLY A 303 -14.53 4.32 29.43
C GLY A 303 -13.50 5.46 29.56
N GLN A 304 -12.21 5.18 29.63
CA GLN A 304 -11.16 6.17 29.89
C GLN A 304 -10.03 6.13 28.87
N TRP A 305 -9.51 7.31 28.53
CA TRP A 305 -8.31 7.48 27.73
C TRP A 305 -7.07 7.62 28.59
N TYR A 306 -5.98 7.02 28.15
CA TYR A 306 -4.67 7.07 28.79
C TYR A 306 -3.60 7.42 27.75
N HIS A 307 -2.61 8.19 28.17
CA HIS A 307 -1.35 8.35 27.47
C HIS A 307 -0.32 7.40 28.08
N LEU A 308 0.29 6.57 27.25
CA LEU A 308 1.37 5.66 27.63
C LEU A 308 2.66 6.17 27.02
N LYS A 309 3.71 6.31 27.85
CA LYS A 309 5.07 6.60 27.39
C LYS A 309 5.98 5.48 27.88
N ALA A 310 6.64 4.77 26.94
CA ALA A 310 7.55 3.69 27.29
C ALA A 310 8.76 4.23 28.07
N TRP A 311 9.18 3.48 29.10
CA TRP A 311 10.42 3.80 29.82
C TRP A 311 11.62 3.65 28.88
N LYS A 312 12.67 4.49 29.04
CA LYS A 312 13.81 4.53 28.13
C LYS A 312 14.56 3.21 28.02
N ASP A 313 14.70 2.47 29.10
CA ASP A 313 15.35 1.16 29.13
C ASP A 313 14.63 0.09 28.30
N ILE A 314 13.36 0.31 27.92
CA ILE A 314 12.58 -0.56 27.06
C ILE A 314 13.09 -0.54 25.63
N TYR A 315 13.54 0.61 25.13
CA TYR A 315 13.92 0.80 23.73
C TYR A 315 15.36 1.28 23.52
N GLU A 316 16.00 1.96 24.51
CA GLU A 316 17.40 2.38 24.40
C GLU A 316 18.32 1.16 24.16
N ASN A 317 19.28 1.28 23.24
CA ASN A 317 20.26 0.25 22.88
C ASN A 317 19.65 -1.09 22.38
N LYS A 318 18.41 -1.09 21.97
CA LYS A 318 17.78 -2.23 21.28
C LYS A 318 18.04 -2.16 19.77
N ASP A 319 17.84 -3.29 19.09
CA ASP A 319 17.87 -3.27 17.64
C ASP A 319 16.68 -2.46 17.07
N GLN A 320 16.79 -2.04 15.83
CA GLN A 320 15.86 -1.10 15.21
C GLN A 320 14.42 -1.60 15.18
N ILE A 321 14.20 -2.91 15.03
CA ILE A 321 12.86 -3.49 15.04
C ILE A 321 12.27 -3.47 16.45
N ALA A 322 13.08 -3.81 17.46
CA ALA A 322 12.65 -3.81 18.85
C ALA A 322 12.31 -2.40 19.38
N GLN A 323 12.87 -1.33 18.76
CA GLN A 323 12.56 0.07 19.07
C GLN A 323 11.22 0.56 18.50
N LEU A 324 10.63 -0.15 17.52
CA LEU A 324 9.35 0.26 16.95
C LEU A 324 8.23 0.18 17.99
N ASP A 325 7.35 1.17 18.01
CA ASP A 325 6.22 1.21 18.95
C ASP A 325 5.34 -0.04 18.84
N VAL A 326 5.19 -0.59 17.65
CA VAL A 326 4.44 -1.83 17.41
C VAL A 326 5.12 -3.05 18.04
N SER A 327 6.46 -3.08 18.07
CA SER A 327 7.24 -4.14 18.72
C SER A 327 7.20 -3.97 20.25
N ILE A 328 7.33 -2.76 20.74
CA ILE A 328 7.21 -2.43 22.17
C ILE A 328 5.82 -2.88 22.68
N LEU A 329 4.75 -2.53 21.95
CA LEU A 329 3.41 -2.96 22.32
C LEU A 329 3.28 -4.50 22.33
N GLN A 330 3.82 -5.17 21.30
CA GLN A 330 3.79 -6.64 21.20
C GLN A 330 4.52 -7.29 22.37
N ASP A 331 5.75 -6.87 22.64
CA ASP A 331 6.62 -7.54 23.60
C ASP A 331 6.33 -7.19 25.06
N LYS A 332 5.70 -6.03 25.32
CA LYS A 332 5.45 -5.56 26.69
C LYS A 332 3.99 -5.62 27.10
N VAL A 333 3.06 -5.77 26.15
CA VAL A 333 1.63 -5.77 26.45
C VAL A 333 0.92 -6.96 25.80
N LEU A 334 0.93 -7.05 24.47
CA LEU A 334 0.09 -8.03 23.77
C LEU A 334 0.47 -9.46 24.14
N ARG A 335 1.75 -9.81 24.12
CA ARG A 335 2.23 -11.15 24.48
C ARG A 335 2.16 -11.41 25.98
N PRO A 336 2.83 -10.65 26.88
CA PRO A 336 2.95 -11.02 28.29
C PRO A 336 1.68 -10.77 29.11
N VAL A 337 0.82 -9.83 28.72
CA VAL A 337 -0.36 -9.44 29.50
C VAL A 337 -1.64 -9.99 28.87
N LEU A 338 -1.80 -9.82 27.54
CA LEU A 338 -3.01 -10.20 26.81
C LEU A 338 -2.90 -11.60 26.17
N GLY A 339 -1.74 -12.28 26.27
CA GLY A 339 -1.53 -13.63 25.74
C GLY A 339 -1.61 -13.74 24.22
N ILE A 340 -1.34 -12.67 23.49
CA ILE A 340 -1.37 -12.64 22.03
C ILE A 340 0.05 -12.91 21.50
N GLU A 341 0.35 -14.16 21.20
CA GLU A 341 1.65 -14.61 20.70
C GLU A 341 1.85 -14.22 19.22
N GLU A 342 0.87 -14.54 18.38
CA GLU A 342 0.89 -14.37 16.94
C GLU A 342 -0.14 -13.32 16.49
N PRO A 343 0.24 -12.04 16.39
CA PRO A 343 -0.69 -10.93 16.06
C PRO A 343 -1.49 -11.14 14.78
N ALA A 344 -0.90 -11.78 13.76
CA ALA A 344 -1.54 -11.99 12.47
C ALA A 344 -2.59 -13.11 12.47
N ALA A 345 -2.58 -14.00 13.48
CA ALA A 345 -3.43 -15.17 13.59
C ALA A 345 -4.47 -15.06 14.72
N ASP A 346 -4.21 -14.25 15.74
CA ASP A 346 -5.12 -14.12 16.88
C ASP A 346 -6.36 -13.27 16.51
N LYS A 347 -7.53 -13.91 16.55
CA LYS A 347 -8.82 -13.29 16.22
C LYS A 347 -9.26 -12.19 17.19
N ARG A 348 -8.67 -12.15 18.40
CA ARG A 348 -8.94 -11.09 19.38
C ARG A 348 -8.27 -9.78 19.01
N LEU A 349 -7.22 -9.81 18.17
CA LEU A 349 -6.51 -8.61 17.73
C LEU A 349 -7.02 -8.16 16.36
N GLN A 350 -7.56 -6.97 16.30
CA GLN A 350 -8.00 -6.30 15.10
C GLN A 350 -7.06 -5.15 14.76
N PHE A 351 -6.84 -4.92 13.46
CA PHE A 351 -6.01 -3.83 12.95
C PHE A 351 -6.89 -2.78 12.27
N ALA A 352 -6.77 -1.53 12.72
CA ALA A 352 -7.49 -0.40 12.16
C ALA A 352 -6.50 0.56 11.48
N GLY A 353 -6.78 0.94 10.23
CA GLY A 353 -5.98 1.92 9.50
C GLY A 353 -5.98 3.29 10.18
N GLY A 354 -4.88 4.02 10.10
CA GLY A 354 -4.70 5.32 10.77
C GLY A 354 -5.59 6.45 10.26
N ASN A 355 -6.42 6.19 9.23
CA ASN A 355 -7.49 7.09 8.77
C ASN A 355 -8.79 6.93 9.58
N MET A 356 -8.93 5.86 10.38
CA MET A 356 -10.08 5.64 11.26
C MET A 356 -10.15 6.70 12.36
N LYS A 357 -11.35 7.22 12.63
CA LYS A 357 -11.54 8.21 13.69
C LYS A 357 -11.37 7.57 15.07
N LEU A 358 -10.74 8.30 16.01
CA LEU A 358 -10.51 7.81 17.38
C LEU A 358 -11.82 7.39 18.09
N ARG A 359 -12.93 8.05 17.80
CA ARG A 359 -14.25 7.68 18.31
C ARG A 359 -14.67 6.28 17.86
N GLN A 360 -14.39 5.88 16.62
CA GLN A 360 -14.71 4.53 16.14
C GLN A 360 -13.87 3.47 16.84
N LEU A 361 -12.59 3.76 17.13
CA LEU A 361 -11.74 2.87 17.93
C LEU A 361 -12.29 2.70 19.36
N GLN A 362 -12.79 3.78 19.94
CA GLN A 362 -13.44 3.76 21.24
C GLN A 362 -14.69 2.89 21.21
N GLU A 363 -15.59 3.11 20.24
CA GLU A 363 -16.83 2.33 20.07
C GLU A 363 -16.52 0.83 19.92
N MET A 364 -15.51 0.44 19.13
CA MET A 364 -15.10 -0.96 18.98
C MET A 364 -14.57 -1.59 20.28
N ALA A 365 -13.86 -0.82 21.10
CA ALA A 365 -13.38 -1.29 22.39
C ALA A 365 -14.54 -1.40 23.42
N ASP A 366 -15.47 -0.44 23.42
CA ASP A 366 -16.65 -0.46 24.30
C ASP A 366 -17.58 -1.64 24.00
N GLU A 367 -17.83 -1.95 22.72
CA GLU A 367 -18.68 -3.06 22.28
C GLU A 367 -18.20 -4.43 22.79
N THR A 368 -16.89 -4.58 22.98
CA THR A 368 -16.29 -5.86 23.37
C THR A 368 -15.81 -5.89 24.82
N GLY A 369 -15.75 -4.74 25.51
CA GLY A 369 -15.12 -4.61 26.83
C GLY A 369 -13.60 -4.78 26.78
N GLY A 370 -13.00 -4.53 25.65
CA GLY A 370 -11.57 -4.68 25.38
C GLY A 370 -10.75 -3.40 25.53
N VAL A 371 -9.69 -3.28 24.70
CA VAL A 371 -8.78 -2.14 24.71
C VAL A 371 -8.40 -1.73 23.31
N ALA A 372 -8.35 -0.42 23.04
CA ALA A 372 -7.83 0.14 21.81
C ALA A 372 -6.50 0.87 22.06
N PHE A 373 -5.50 0.61 21.19
CA PHE A 373 -4.21 1.28 21.19
C PHE A 373 -4.08 2.17 19.96
N VAL A 374 -3.88 3.46 20.19
CA VAL A 374 -3.60 4.47 19.15
C VAL A 374 -2.10 4.60 19.02
N MET A 375 -1.56 4.16 17.89
CA MET A 375 -0.13 4.11 17.63
C MET A 375 0.39 5.43 17.05
N PHE A 376 1.68 5.73 17.27
CA PHE A 376 2.41 6.73 16.52
C PHE A 376 2.83 6.16 15.15
N PRO A 377 2.83 6.94 14.05
CA PRO A 377 3.26 6.43 12.75
C PRO A 377 4.77 6.16 12.72
N VAL A 378 5.15 5.10 12.01
CA VAL A 378 6.57 4.84 11.69
C VAL A 378 7.08 5.90 10.73
N GLU A 379 8.32 6.33 10.88
CA GLU A 379 8.95 7.29 9.97
C GLU A 379 9.57 6.60 8.75
N MET A 380 9.67 7.32 7.62
CA MET A 380 10.21 6.76 6.38
C MET A 380 11.66 6.28 6.53
N GLU A 381 12.45 7.02 7.32
CA GLU A 381 13.83 6.68 7.64
C GLU A 381 13.98 5.34 8.35
N ASP A 382 13.05 5.01 9.27
CA ASP A 382 13.07 3.71 9.97
C ASP A 382 12.78 2.57 9.00
N ILE A 383 11.80 2.77 8.11
CA ILE A 383 11.44 1.77 7.09
C ILE A 383 12.63 1.50 6.17
N MET A 384 13.24 2.56 5.63
CA MET A 384 14.37 2.45 4.72
C MET A 384 15.57 1.79 5.41
N ARG A 385 15.89 2.17 6.65
CA ARG A 385 16.99 1.61 7.42
C ARG A 385 16.80 0.12 7.70
N ILE A 386 15.60 -0.29 8.12
CA ILE A 386 15.27 -1.70 8.36
C ILE A 386 15.38 -2.51 7.07
N ALA A 387 14.86 -1.98 5.97
CA ALA A 387 14.93 -2.61 4.66
C ALA A 387 16.37 -2.69 4.12
N ASP A 388 17.22 -1.68 4.41
CA ASP A 388 18.66 -1.66 4.04
C ASP A 388 19.44 -2.78 4.74
N GLU A 389 19.07 -3.12 5.98
CA GLU A 389 19.63 -4.25 6.72
C GLU A 389 19.07 -5.61 6.28
N GLY A 390 18.18 -5.65 5.29
CA GLY A 390 17.49 -6.87 4.85
C GLY A 390 16.53 -7.45 5.88
N LYS A 391 16.15 -6.65 6.88
CA LYS A 391 15.22 -7.03 7.95
C LYS A 391 13.78 -6.71 7.55
N LEU A 392 12.84 -7.31 8.28
CA LEU A 392 11.41 -7.16 8.04
C LEU A 392 10.74 -6.56 9.28
N MET A 393 9.77 -5.70 9.04
CA MET A 393 8.95 -5.10 10.09
C MET A 393 7.86 -6.06 10.56
N PRO A 394 7.35 -5.92 11.78
CA PRO A 394 6.13 -6.60 12.20
C PRO A 394 4.97 -6.33 11.24
N PRO A 395 4.03 -7.28 11.04
CA PRO A 395 2.91 -7.09 10.13
C PRO A 395 2.04 -5.89 10.55
N LYS A 396 1.47 -5.21 9.55
CA LYS A 396 0.61 -4.05 9.78
C LYS A 396 1.27 -2.94 10.59
N SER A 397 2.50 -2.56 10.21
CA SER A 397 3.25 -1.45 10.81
C SER A 397 3.05 -0.13 10.09
N THR A 398 2.77 -0.15 8.78
CA THR A 398 2.72 1.02 7.92
C THR A 398 1.42 1.10 7.12
N TRP A 399 0.83 2.28 7.05
CA TRP A 399 -0.31 2.58 6.19
C TRP A 399 0.00 3.83 5.37
N PHE A 400 0.34 3.63 4.09
CA PHE A 400 0.63 4.73 3.18
C PHE A 400 -0.65 5.37 2.64
N GLU A 401 -0.71 6.70 2.70
CA GLU A 401 -1.80 7.52 2.19
C GLU A 401 -1.27 8.67 1.33
N PRO A 402 -2.00 9.06 0.27
CA PRO A 402 -3.21 8.42 -0.26
C PRO A 402 -2.91 7.11 -1.00
N LYS A 403 -3.92 6.24 -1.12
CA LYS A 403 -3.80 5.00 -1.88
C LYS A 403 -3.78 5.28 -3.38
N LEU A 404 -2.92 4.58 -4.12
CA LEU A 404 -2.90 4.61 -5.58
C LEU A 404 -4.21 4.04 -6.12
N ARG A 405 -4.66 4.55 -7.28
CA ARG A 405 -5.82 3.99 -7.97
C ARG A 405 -5.41 2.89 -8.94
N SER A 406 -6.20 1.82 -8.96
CA SER A 406 -6.19 0.82 -10.03
C SER A 406 -6.95 1.35 -11.25
N GLY A 407 -6.61 0.87 -12.43
CA GLY A 407 -7.29 1.19 -13.68
C GLY A 407 -6.86 2.48 -14.37
N LEU A 408 -6.08 3.36 -13.70
CA LEU A 408 -5.49 4.53 -14.38
C LEU A 408 -4.33 4.13 -15.32
N PHE A 409 -3.66 3.03 -15.00
CA PHE A 409 -2.57 2.44 -15.77
C PHE A 409 -2.67 0.93 -15.69
N VAL A 410 -2.57 0.27 -16.82
CA VAL A 410 -2.46 -1.18 -16.95
C VAL A 410 -1.25 -1.48 -17.81
N HIS A 411 -0.40 -2.39 -17.36
CA HIS A 411 0.78 -2.83 -18.08
C HIS A 411 0.56 -4.24 -18.60
N LYS A 412 0.50 -4.40 -19.93
CA LYS A 412 0.36 -5.69 -20.61
C LYS A 412 1.69 -6.45 -20.53
N LEU A 413 1.62 -7.75 -20.29
CA LEU A 413 2.81 -8.61 -20.13
C LEU A 413 3.24 -9.28 -21.42
N LYS A 414 2.40 -9.24 -22.45
CA LYS A 414 2.65 -9.78 -23.81
C LYS A 414 2.07 -8.85 -24.85
#